data_5aeb4c73c98960f7e5fe79f474bb0091
#
_entry.id   5aeb4c73c98960f7e5fe79f474bb0091
#
_cell.length_a   1.000
_cell.length_b   1.000
_cell.length_c   1.000
_cell.angle_alpha   90.00
_cell.angle_beta   90.00
_cell.angle_gamma   90.00
#
_symmetry.space_group_name_H-M   'P 1'
#
loop_
_entity.id
_entity.type
_entity.pdbx_description
1 polymer ?
#
loop_
_entity_poly.entity_id
_entity_poly.type
_entity_poly.pdbx_seq_one_letter_code
_entity_poly.pdbx_strand_id
1 'polypeptide(L)'
;MPRLGPVAVTVVLASMLAGALEPAGAGARTRPPVLTGLRCVPATKAQCRARPQVMIGKQIQLRGRNLKAGMRVSFRWSRGALATKLRRSSAGWVVRVPAGTKAGTISVRITDRAGRRSRVIRLVVLPAPVVRAPATVGGPLPAVFHGDGMWIWQVPKSSGGDPLAIAFQARAAGIETVFVKSSDGVTPWAQFNPALIQALRAQGLRVCAWQFVYGDDPLGEAAQGANAVATGADCLVIDAETSYEGKYAQAQQYVTALRTAIGPAYPVGLTSFPYVDFHPRLPYSVFLGPGAAQANLPQVYWKAIGGTVDAVSAKTLAHNRLYGAPIAPLGQTYQSPAPADLQRFRQVWASYGTGGLSWWSWQASPQYAWDTLAAPSPAPVPLPDPGWPALATGSKGDEVIWLQEHLASFSPALPVNGTFGSVTAQTLAAFQQSRGLPPTGETDPATWQAVLGLPVTPVDWVARAAAG
;
A
#
# COMPACT_ATOMS: atom_id res chain seq x y z
N MET A 1 -17.87 -59.62 -43.99
CA MET A 1 -18.84 -60.63 -44.38
C MET A 1 -19.66 -61.05 -43.20
N PRO A 2 -20.91 -61.32 -43.32
CA PRO A 2 -22.06 -60.53 -43.76
C PRO A 2 -23.14 -60.54 -42.65
N ARG A 3 -24.24 -59.90 -42.65
CA ARG A 3 -25.38 -59.86 -43.59
C ARG A 3 -26.39 -58.82 -43.18
N LEU A 4 -26.98 -58.23 -44.17
CA LEU A 4 -28.15 -57.36 -44.18
C LEU A 4 -29.46 -58.09 -43.86
N GLY A 5 -30.48 -57.32 -43.45
CA GLY A 5 -31.87 -57.56 -43.82
C GLY A 5 -32.89 -57.08 -42.79
N PRO A 6 -34.13 -56.85 -43.17
CA PRO A 6 -34.58 -55.73 -44.01
C PRO A 6 -35.71 -54.87 -43.32
N VAL A 7 -36.01 -53.77 -43.95
CA VAL A 7 -37.13 -52.83 -43.96
C VAL A 7 -38.52 -53.43 -43.63
N ALA A 8 -39.30 -52.69 -42.83
CA ALA A 8 -40.77 -52.71 -42.90
C ALA A 8 -41.30 -51.27 -42.81
N VAL A 9 -41.85 -50.79 -43.90
CA VAL A 9 -42.69 -49.61 -44.07
C VAL A 9 -44.10 -49.94 -43.61
N THR A 10 -44.67 -49.12 -42.74
CA THR A 10 -46.12 -49.13 -42.51
C THR A 10 -46.66 -47.73 -42.59
N VAL A 11 -47.41 -47.48 -43.62
CA VAL A 11 -48.21 -46.27 -43.82
C VAL A 11 -49.54 -46.48 -43.06
N VAL A 12 -49.99 -45.54 -42.28
CA VAL A 12 -51.37 -45.44 -41.82
C VAL A 12 -51.81 -43.95 -41.85
N LEU A 13 -52.99 -43.86 -42.44
CA LEU A 13 -53.75 -42.71 -42.91
C LEU A 13 -54.08 -41.67 -41.82
N ALA A 14 -54.31 -40.49 -42.36
CA ALA A 14 -54.81 -39.29 -41.74
C ALA A 14 -56.16 -39.46 -41.01
N SER A 15 -56.32 -38.71 -39.91
CA SER A 15 -57.59 -38.26 -39.40
C SER A 15 -57.45 -36.79 -38.99
N MET A 16 -58.10 -35.92 -39.73
CA MET A 16 -58.32 -34.53 -39.40
C MET A 16 -59.26 -34.43 -38.20
N LEU A 17 -58.80 -33.80 -37.16
CA LEU A 17 -59.65 -33.17 -36.10
C LEU A 17 -59.26 -31.75 -35.98
N ALA A 18 -60.19 -30.86 -36.28
CA ALA A 18 -60.10 -29.40 -36.03
C ALA A 18 -60.06 -29.14 -34.52
N GLY A 19 -58.91 -28.77 -34.04
CA GLY A 19 -58.69 -28.28 -32.69
C GLY A 19 -58.57 -26.76 -32.73
N ALA A 20 -59.37 -26.07 -31.96
CA ALA A 20 -59.44 -24.62 -31.85
C ALA A 20 -58.06 -24.02 -31.58
N LEU A 21 -57.70 -22.97 -32.30
CA LEU A 21 -56.61 -22.04 -31.99
C LEU A 21 -56.92 -21.32 -30.67
N GLU A 22 -56.33 -21.77 -29.59
CA GLU A 22 -56.18 -20.93 -28.38
C GLU A 22 -55.27 -19.77 -28.73
N PRO A 23 -55.64 -18.52 -28.34
CA PRO A 23 -54.77 -17.38 -28.58
C PRO A 23 -53.50 -17.54 -27.75
N ALA A 24 -52.34 -17.48 -28.40
CA ALA A 24 -51.03 -17.50 -27.79
C ALA A 24 -51.00 -16.53 -26.62
N GLY A 25 -50.72 -17.05 -25.41
CA GLY A 25 -50.68 -16.30 -24.15
C GLY A 25 -49.89 -15.00 -24.30
N ALA A 26 -50.51 -13.89 -23.96
CA ALA A 26 -49.92 -12.57 -23.93
C ALA A 26 -48.69 -12.63 -23.04
N GLY A 27 -47.52 -12.70 -23.65
CA GLY A 27 -46.23 -12.68 -22.92
C GLY A 27 -46.22 -11.51 -21.94
N ALA A 28 -46.06 -11.80 -20.67
CA ALA A 28 -46.09 -10.83 -19.58
C ALA A 28 -45.18 -9.64 -19.95
N ARG A 29 -45.78 -8.50 -20.32
CA ARG A 29 -45.06 -7.27 -20.68
C ARG A 29 -44.18 -6.88 -19.48
N THR A 30 -42.89 -7.18 -19.56
CA THR A 30 -41.92 -6.81 -18.52
C THR A 30 -41.93 -5.29 -18.35
N ARG A 31 -42.22 -4.81 -17.15
CA ARG A 31 -42.29 -3.39 -16.84
C ARG A 31 -40.91 -2.73 -16.96
N PRO A 32 -40.80 -1.45 -17.40
CA PRO A 32 -39.54 -0.75 -17.51
C PRO A 32 -38.85 -0.60 -16.14
N PRO A 33 -37.50 -0.46 -16.11
CA PRO A 33 -36.79 -0.21 -14.88
C PRO A 33 -37.17 1.16 -14.32
N VAL A 34 -37.42 1.23 -13.00
CA VAL A 34 -37.73 2.46 -12.29
C VAL A 34 -36.60 2.73 -11.30
N LEU A 35 -35.87 3.82 -11.47
CA LEU A 35 -34.85 4.26 -10.52
C LEU A 35 -35.47 5.29 -9.58
N THR A 36 -35.55 4.97 -8.27
CA THR A 36 -36.17 5.83 -7.26
C THR A 36 -35.19 6.63 -6.45
N GLY A 37 -33.95 6.16 -6.32
CA GLY A 37 -32.91 6.86 -5.56
C GLY A 37 -31.53 6.23 -5.72
N LEU A 38 -30.53 6.97 -5.22
CA LEU A 38 -29.15 6.54 -5.09
C LEU A 38 -28.78 6.64 -3.60
N ARG A 39 -27.99 5.70 -3.11
CA ARG A 39 -27.36 5.74 -1.78
C ARG A 39 -25.87 5.50 -1.87
N CYS A 40 -25.11 6.15 -1.02
CA CYS A 40 -23.75 5.72 -0.78
C CYS A 40 -23.73 4.28 -0.30
N VAL A 41 -22.75 3.50 -0.72
CA VAL A 41 -22.41 2.25 -0.05
C VAL A 41 -21.34 2.65 0.97
N PRO A 42 -21.65 2.72 2.25
CA PRO A 42 -20.73 3.24 3.24
C PRO A 42 -19.57 2.28 3.45
N ALA A 43 -18.35 2.82 3.45
CA ALA A 43 -17.32 2.28 4.33
C ALA A 43 -17.57 2.77 5.78
N THR A 44 -18.16 3.96 5.97
CA THR A 44 -18.60 4.48 7.28
C THR A 44 -19.84 5.36 7.12
N LYS A 45 -20.68 5.48 8.17
CA LYS A 45 -21.90 6.31 8.20
C LYS A 45 -21.64 7.80 7.94
N ALA A 46 -20.47 8.31 8.27
CA ALA A 46 -20.10 9.72 8.16
C ALA A 46 -19.92 10.21 6.70
N GLN A 47 -19.74 9.32 5.74
CA GLN A 47 -19.45 9.68 4.34
C GLN A 47 -20.70 9.92 3.47
N CYS A 48 -21.90 9.76 3.99
CA CYS A 48 -23.15 9.92 3.27
C CYS A 48 -23.92 11.16 3.74
N ARG A 49 -23.61 12.32 3.19
CA ARG A 49 -24.39 13.56 3.39
C ARG A 49 -25.74 13.52 2.67
N ALA A 50 -26.60 14.48 2.94
CA ALA A 50 -27.99 14.56 2.46
C ALA A 50 -28.19 14.47 0.92
N ARG A 51 -27.15 14.69 0.13
CA ARG A 51 -27.17 14.47 -1.34
C ARG A 51 -26.28 13.28 -1.69
N PRO A 52 -26.70 12.40 -2.62
CA PRO A 52 -25.89 11.25 -3.01
C PRO A 52 -24.58 11.73 -3.66
N GLN A 53 -23.47 11.49 -2.97
CA GLN A 53 -22.12 11.76 -3.43
C GLN A 53 -21.33 10.45 -3.48
N VAL A 54 -20.43 10.33 -4.44
CA VAL A 54 -19.56 9.16 -4.58
C VAL A 54 -18.25 9.56 -5.25
N MET A 55 -17.14 8.99 -4.83
CA MET A 55 -15.86 9.16 -5.51
C MET A 55 -15.80 8.29 -6.76
N ILE A 56 -15.04 8.74 -7.76
CA ILE A 56 -14.70 7.96 -8.96
C ILE A 56 -14.12 6.59 -8.52
N GLY A 57 -14.54 5.52 -9.18
CA GLY A 57 -14.09 4.16 -8.88
C GLY A 57 -14.77 3.48 -7.69
N LYS A 58 -15.51 4.19 -6.84
CA LYS A 58 -16.25 3.61 -5.70
C LYS A 58 -17.63 3.13 -6.10
N GLN A 59 -18.26 2.34 -5.22
CA GLN A 59 -19.60 1.80 -5.46
C GLN A 59 -20.70 2.73 -4.95
N ILE A 60 -21.83 2.71 -5.66
CA ILE A 60 -23.07 3.36 -5.24
C ILE A 60 -24.22 2.35 -5.29
N GLN A 61 -25.12 2.40 -4.31
CA GLN A 61 -26.33 1.61 -4.27
C GLN A 61 -27.46 2.30 -5.04
N LEU A 62 -28.15 1.53 -5.89
CA LEU A 62 -29.30 1.99 -6.63
C LEU A 62 -30.59 1.45 -5.98
N ARG A 63 -31.56 2.32 -5.76
CA ARG A 63 -32.90 1.97 -5.30
C ARG A 63 -33.89 2.08 -6.44
N GLY A 64 -34.75 1.10 -6.57
CA GLY A 64 -35.73 1.12 -7.66
C GLY A 64 -36.54 -0.17 -7.73
N ARG A 65 -37.42 -0.21 -8.73
CA ARG A 65 -38.27 -1.38 -9.06
C ARG A 65 -37.89 -1.92 -10.42
N ASN A 66 -38.18 -3.20 -10.67
CA ASN A 66 -37.90 -3.89 -11.94
C ASN A 66 -36.41 -3.88 -12.31
N LEU A 67 -35.50 -3.84 -11.31
CA LEU A 67 -34.06 -3.89 -11.52
C LEU A 67 -33.62 -5.35 -11.66
N LYS A 68 -32.74 -5.62 -12.64
CA LYS A 68 -32.16 -6.96 -12.87
C LYS A 68 -30.65 -6.85 -13.07
N ALA A 69 -29.93 -7.90 -12.69
CA ALA A 69 -28.50 -7.97 -12.95
C ALA A 69 -28.18 -7.85 -14.44
N GLY A 70 -27.08 -7.22 -14.78
CA GLY A 70 -26.66 -7.01 -16.16
C GLY A 70 -27.33 -5.84 -16.89
N MET A 71 -28.31 -5.13 -16.30
CA MET A 71 -28.82 -3.88 -16.86
C MET A 71 -27.69 -2.87 -16.99
N ARG A 72 -27.74 -2.05 -18.05
CA ARG A 72 -26.75 -1.00 -18.31
C ARG A 72 -27.05 0.24 -17.46
N VAL A 73 -26.08 0.68 -16.67
CA VAL A 73 -26.13 1.92 -15.92
C VAL A 73 -25.24 2.93 -16.63
N SER A 74 -25.79 4.02 -17.11
CA SER A 74 -25.06 5.10 -17.79
C SER A 74 -24.86 6.29 -16.86
N PHE A 75 -23.65 6.82 -16.88
CA PHE A 75 -23.20 8.04 -16.20
C PHE A 75 -22.91 9.08 -17.28
N ARG A 76 -23.67 10.18 -17.33
CA ARG A 76 -23.55 11.22 -18.38
C ARG A 76 -23.23 12.57 -17.78
N TRP A 77 -22.33 13.28 -18.42
CA TRP A 77 -21.99 14.69 -18.16
C TRP A 77 -22.02 15.47 -19.48
N SER A 78 -21.78 16.79 -19.44
CA SER A 78 -21.96 17.69 -20.59
C SER A 78 -21.27 17.26 -21.89
N ARG A 79 -20.12 16.62 -21.80
CA ARG A 79 -19.29 16.24 -22.96
C ARG A 79 -18.94 14.76 -23.03
N GLY A 80 -19.66 13.88 -22.33
CA GLY A 80 -19.35 12.45 -22.36
C GLY A 80 -20.31 11.57 -21.57
N ALA A 81 -20.16 10.27 -21.76
CA ALA A 81 -20.91 9.26 -21.03
C ALA A 81 -20.12 7.97 -20.94
N LEU A 82 -20.16 7.33 -19.77
CA LEU A 82 -19.66 5.97 -19.55
C LEU A 82 -20.79 5.08 -19.04
N ALA A 83 -20.66 3.78 -19.22
CA ALA A 83 -21.65 2.84 -18.74
C ALA A 83 -20.99 1.59 -18.17
N THR A 84 -21.66 1.00 -17.18
CA THR A 84 -21.27 -0.26 -16.54
C THR A 84 -22.50 -1.11 -16.27
N LYS A 85 -22.31 -2.35 -15.86
CA LYS A 85 -23.41 -3.28 -15.58
C LYS A 85 -23.85 -3.23 -14.13
N LEU A 86 -25.17 -3.24 -13.91
CA LEU A 86 -25.77 -3.36 -12.59
C LEU A 86 -25.47 -4.75 -11.99
N ARG A 87 -25.07 -4.79 -10.74
CA ARG A 87 -24.77 -6.02 -10.00
C ARG A 87 -25.63 -6.10 -8.74
N ARG A 88 -25.86 -7.30 -8.24
CA ARG A 88 -26.49 -7.55 -6.93
C ARG A 88 -25.40 -7.94 -5.94
N SER A 89 -25.47 -7.38 -4.73
CA SER A 89 -24.61 -7.67 -3.59
C SER A 89 -25.44 -7.83 -2.32
N SER A 90 -24.84 -8.15 -1.20
CA SER A 90 -25.47 -8.12 0.12
C SER A 90 -26.08 -6.76 0.46
N ALA A 91 -25.48 -5.67 -0.03
CA ALA A 91 -25.99 -4.31 0.10
C ALA A 91 -27.16 -3.98 -0.86
N GLY A 92 -27.63 -4.92 -1.70
CA GLY A 92 -28.67 -4.71 -2.70
C GLY A 92 -28.13 -4.46 -4.10
N TRP A 93 -28.77 -3.59 -4.88
CA TRP A 93 -28.33 -3.24 -6.24
C TRP A 93 -27.19 -2.25 -6.21
N VAL A 94 -26.03 -2.61 -6.71
CA VAL A 94 -24.82 -1.77 -6.69
C VAL A 94 -24.22 -1.61 -8.07
N VAL A 95 -23.56 -0.49 -8.27
CA VAL A 95 -22.78 -0.20 -9.46
C VAL A 95 -21.51 0.55 -9.07
N ARG A 96 -20.39 0.23 -9.72
CA ARG A 96 -19.14 0.99 -9.59
C ARG A 96 -19.17 2.17 -10.56
N VAL A 97 -18.84 3.38 -10.08
CA VAL A 97 -18.63 4.54 -10.93
C VAL A 97 -17.36 4.31 -11.76
N PRO A 98 -17.42 4.34 -13.10
CA PRO A 98 -16.25 4.10 -13.93
C PRO A 98 -15.11 5.10 -13.66
N ALA A 99 -13.85 4.64 -13.75
CA ALA A 99 -12.67 5.46 -13.47
C ALA A 99 -12.58 6.72 -14.38
N GLY A 100 -13.02 6.64 -15.63
CA GLY A 100 -13.03 7.77 -16.55
C GLY A 100 -14.22 8.73 -16.39
N THR A 101 -15.05 8.59 -15.35
CA THR A 101 -16.18 9.50 -15.11
C THR A 101 -15.68 10.88 -14.69
N LYS A 102 -16.19 11.95 -15.30
CA LYS A 102 -15.82 13.32 -14.91
C LYS A 102 -16.40 13.68 -13.54
N ALA A 103 -15.62 14.33 -12.70
CA ALA A 103 -16.08 14.90 -11.44
C ALA A 103 -17.12 16.02 -11.67
N GLY A 104 -18.01 16.17 -10.70
CA GLY A 104 -19.12 17.15 -10.75
C GLY A 104 -20.49 16.49 -10.74
N THR A 105 -21.53 17.27 -10.98
CA THR A 105 -22.91 16.75 -11.04
C THR A 105 -23.15 16.05 -12.38
N ILE A 106 -23.45 14.76 -12.32
CA ILE A 106 -23.72 13.93 -13.48
C ILE A 106 -25.12 13.32 -13.44
N SER A 107 -25.58 12.82 -14.57
CA SER A 107 -26.86 12.13 -14.72
C SER A 107 -26.68 10.62 -14.73
N VAL A 108 -27.45 9.92 -13.89
CA VAL A 108 -27.45 8.45 -13.83
C VAL A 108 -28.79 7.92 -14.34
N ARG A 109 -28.73 6.93 -15.23
CA ARG A 109 -29.90 6.28 -15.83
C ARG A 109 -29.66 4.77 -16.00
N ILE A 110 -30.69 3.98 -15.85
CA ILE A 110 -30.66 2.52 -16.13
C ILE A 110 -31.38 2.24 -17.45
N THR A 111 -30.81 1.34 -18.24
CA THR A 111 -31.41 0.85 -19.48
C THR A 111 -31.45 -0.67 -19.41
N ASP A 112 -32.59 -1.28 -19.71
CA ASP A 112 -32.76 -2.74 -19.79
C ASP A 112 -32.33 -3.30 -21.16
N ARG A 113 -32.41 -4.61 -21.31
CA ARG A 113 -32.04 -5.28 -22.57
C ARG A 113 -32.94 -4.92 -23.76
N ALA A 114 -34.19 -4.48 -23.49
CA ALA A 114 -35.14 -4.02 -24.50
C ALA A 114 -34.99 -2.52 -24.82
N GLY A 115 -33.96 -1.85 -24.32
CA GLY A 115 -33.70 -0.44 -24.57
C GLY A 115 -34.57 0.52 -23.75
N ARG A 116 -35.45 0.03 -22.88
CA ARG A 116 -36.32 0.87 -22.04
C ARG A 116 -35.52 1.52 -20.93
N ARG A 117 -35.79 2.78 -20.65
CA ARG A 117 -34.96 3.65 -19.81
C ARG A 117 -35.69 4.07 -18.54
N SER A 118 -34.99 4.13 -17.41
CA SER A 118 -35.47 4.77 -16.18
C SER A 118 -35.49 6.29 -16.31
N ARG A 119 -36.13 6.96 -15.35
CA ARG A 119 -35.89 8.40 -15.15
C ARG A 119 -34.42 8.64 -14.82
N VAL A 120 -33.98 9.87 -15.02
CA VAL A 120 -32.63 10.34 -14.64
C VAL A 120 -32.61 10.69 -13.16
N ILE A 121 -31.55 10.31 -12.46
CA ILE A 121 -31.22 10.86 -11.13
C ILE A 121 -29.87 11.55 -11.19
N ARG A 122 -29.74 12.69 -10.52
CA ARG A 122 -28.48 13.41 -10.40
C ARG A 122 -27.62 12.81 -9.31
N LEU A 123 -26.31 12.68 -9.58
CA LEU A 123 -25.29 12.17 -8.69
C LEU A 123 -24.13 13.17 -8.69
N VAL A 124 -23.63 13.53 -7.52
CA VAL A 124 -22.39 14.28 -7.40
C VAL A 124 -21.23 13.29 -7.37
N VAL A 125 -20.38 13.32 -8.39
CA VAL A 125 -19.15 12.55 -8.45
C VAL A 125 -18.01 13.44 -7.99
N LEU A 126 -17.37 13.02 -6.91
CA LEU A 126 -16.18 13.67 -6.39
C LEU A 126 -14.96 13.20 -7.18
N PRO A 127 -13.98 14.09 -7.44
CA PRO A 127 -12.72 13.66 -8.01
C PRO A 127 -12.12 12.57 -7.12
N ALA A 128 -11.39 11.63 -7.71
CA ALA A 128 -10.49 10.80 -6.92
C ALA A 128 -9.55 11.78 -6.19
N PRO A 129 -9.30 11.59 -4.88
CA PRO A 129 -8.30 12.39 -4.21
C PRO A 129 -6.99 12.24 -5.00
N VAL A 130 -6.45 13.36 -5.45
CA VAL A 130 -5.10 13.38 -6.00
C VAL A 130 -4.19 13.12 -4.80
N VAL A 131 -3.43 12.04 -4.81
CA VAL A 131 -2.35 11.88 -3.87
C VAL A 131 -1.37 13.01 -4.19
N ARG A 132 -1.46 14.11 -3.45
CA ARG A 132 -0.27 14.92 -3.24
C ARG A 132 0.65 14.02 -2.43
N ALA A 133 1.89 13.88 -2.88
CA ALA A 133 2.93 13.33 -2.02
C ALA A 133 2.71 13.93 -0.63
N PRO A 134 2.57 13.13 0.43
CA PRO A 134 2.39 13.68 1.76
C PRO A 134 3.48 14.71 1.94
N ALA A 135 3.13 15.90 2.44
CA ALA A 135 4.13 16.82 2.90
C ALA A 135 5.00 15.98 3.85
N THR A 136 6.23 15.75 3.48
CA THR A 136 7.15 14.92 4.25
C THR A 136 7.32 15.61 5.58
N VAL A 137 6.75 15.03 6.63
CA VAL A 137 6.95 15.52 8.02
C VAL A 137 8.42 15.30 8.41
N GLY A 138 9.10 14.34 7.77
CA GLY A 138 10.55 14.21 7.73
C GLY A 138 11.11 14.93 6.50
N GLY A 139 12.34 15.38 6.55
CA GLY A 139 13.05 16.05 5.45
C GLY A 139 12.98 15.30 4.13
N PRO A 140 13.62 15.79 3.05
CA PRO A 140 13.63 15.10 1.77
C PRO A 140 14.33 13.74 1.89
N LEU A 141 13.96 12.80 1.02
CA LEU A 141 14.67 11.51 0.89
C LEU A 141 16.16 11.78 0.71
N PRO A 142 17.06 11.21 1.54
CA PRO A 142 18.49 11.38 1.34
C PRO A 142 18.91 10.90 -0.05
N ALA A 143 19.78 11.66 -0.73
CA ALA A 143 20.15 11.45 -2.12
C ALA A 143 20.67 10.03 -2.43
N VAL A 144 21.24 9.37 -1.42
CA VAL A 144 21.76 8.00 -1.52
C VAL A 144 20.66 6.95 -1.76
N PHE A 145 19.42 7.25 -1.39
CA PHE A 145 18.26 6.39 -1.62
C PHE A 145 17.47 6.74 -2.88
N HIS A 146 17.91 7.73 -3.68
CA HIS A 146 17.26 8.06 -4.94
C HIS A 146 17.63 7.04 -6.04
N GLY A 147 16.73 6.89 -7.01
CA GLY A 147 16.90 5.96 -8.13
C GLY A 147 16.60 4.49 -7.74
N ASP A 148 17.06 3.59 -8.58
CA ASP A 148 16.86 2.15 -8.37
C ASP A 148 18.05 1.55 -7.60
N GLY A 149 17.77 0.72 -6.60
CA GLY A 149 18.76 0.01 -5.80
C GLY A 149 18.62 -1.50 -5.89
N MET A 150 19.70 -2.25 -5.62
CA MET A 150 19.69 -3.72 -5.58
C MET A 150 20.38 -4.22 -4.33
N TRP A 151 19.74 -5.17 -3.66
CA TRP A 151 20.25 -5.76 -2.43
C TRP A 151 21.12 -6.98 -2.70
N ILE A 152 22.28 -7.01 -2.07
CA ILE A 152 23.25 -8.10 -2.11
C ILE A 152 23.34 -8.73 -0.72
N TRP A 153 22.85 -9.96 -0.61
CA TRP A 153 23.02 -10.72 0.61
C TRP A 153 24.41 -11.35 0.66
N GLN A 154 24.82 -12.05 -0.42
CA GLN A 154 26.08 -12.76 -0.50
C GLN A 154 26.86 -12.32 -1.74
N VAL A 155 27.93 -11.56 -1.55
CA VAL A 155 28.79 -11.06 -2.64
C VAL A 155 29.34 -12.21 -3.50
N PRO A 156 29.84 -13.32 -2.93
CA PRO A 156 30.36 -14.43 -3.77
C PRO A 156 29.31 -15.06 -4.70
N LYS A 157 28.02 -14.90 -4.38
CA LYS A 157 26.90 -15.37 -5.21
C LYS A 157 26.33 -14.30 -6.13
N SER A 158 26.96 -13.14 -6.22
CA SER A 158 26.56 -12.01 -7.06
C SER A 158 27.61 -11.86 -8.14
N SER A 159 27.28 -12.23 -9.40
CA SER A 159 28.20 -12.21 -10.54
C SER A 159 29.58 -12.80 -10.24
N GLY A 160 29.62 -13.95 -9.54
CA GLY A 160 30.85 -14.64 -9.13
C GLY A 160 31.69 -13.94 -8.07
N GLY A 161 31.16 -12.88 -7.45
CA GLY A 161 31.87 -12.07 -6.44
C GLY A 161 32.84 -11.06 -7.04
N ASP A 162 32.89 -10.95 -8.36
CA ASP A 162 33.74 -9.96 -9.05
C ASP A 162 33.07 -8.58 -8.99
N PRO A 163 33.69 -7.57 -8.34
CA PRO A 163 33.13 -6.24 -8.24
C PRO A 163 32.90 -5.54 -9.59
N LEU A 164 33.75 -5.81 -10.58
CA LEU A 164 33.57 -5.24 -11.93
C LEU A 164 32.36 -5.84 -12.63
N ALA A 165 32.18 -7.16 -12.53
CA ALA A 165 31.01 -7.84 -13.10
C ALA A 165 29.71 -7.41 -12.37
N ILE A 166 29.75 -7.26 -11.05
CA ILE A 166 28.64 -6.70 -10.25
C ILE A 166 28.31 -5.29 -10.77
N ALA A 167 29.28 -4.41 -10.86
CA ALA A 167 29.04 -3.03 -11.29
C ALA A 167 28.53 -2.96 -12.73
N PHE A 168 29.06 -3.75 -13.64
CA PHE A 168 28.59 -3.82 -15.01
C PHE A 168 27.12 -4.24 -15.12
N GLN A 169 26.75 -5.32 -14.42
CA GLN A 169 25.36 -5.82 -14.41
C GLN A 169 24.40 -4.81 -13.76
N ALA A 170 24.78 -4.23 -12.62
CA ALA A 170 23.98 -3.21 -11.94
C ALA A 170 23.69 -2.04 -12.87
N ARG A 171 24.73 -1.45 -13.47
CA ARG A 171 24.59 -0.30 -14.37
C ARG A 171 23.80 -0.61 -15.62
N ALA A 172 23.99 -1.81 -16.21
CA ALA A 172 23.21 -2.25 -17.36
C ALA A 172 21.70 -2.32 -17.05
N ALA A 173 21.34 -2.59 -15.80
CA ALA A 173 19.96 -2.61 -15.31
C ALA A 173 19.48 -1.25 -14.74
N GLY A 174 20.26 -0.18 -14.85
CA GLY A 174 19.89 1.14 -14.31
C GLY A 174 19.97 1.23 -12.79
N ILE A 175 20.62 0.27 -12.13
CA ILE A 175 20.85 0.29 -10.68
C ILE A 175 21.92 1.31 -10.35
N GLU A 176 21.62 2.19 -9.41
CA GLU A 176 22.50 3.26 -8.95
C GLU A 176 23.12 2.98 -7.58
N THR A 177 22.41 2.21 -6.73
CA THR A 177 22.82 1.89 -5.37
C THR A 177 22.83 0.39 -5.15
N VAL A 178 23.90 -0.15 -4.58
CA VAL A 178 23.91 -1.54 -4.07
C VAL A 178 23.90 -1.52 -2.54
N PHE A 179 23.00 -2.31 -1.97
CA PHE A 179 22.88 -2.51 -0.52
C PHE A 179 23.51 -3.84 -0.17
N VAL A 180 24.70 -3.83 0.45
CA VAL A 180 25.48 -5.03 0.72
C VAL A 180 25.41 -5.39 2.20
N LYS A 181 25.14 -6.68 2.52
CA LYS A 181 25.11 -7.15 3.91
C LYS A 181 26.45 -6.95 4.57
N SER A 182 26.47 -6.18 5.66
CA SER A 182 27.65 -5.81 6.43
C SER A 182 27.76 -6.57 7.76
N SER A 183 26.63 -6.96 8.35
CA SER A 183 26.60 -7.74 9.57
C SER A 183 25.27 -8.48 9.79
N ASP A 184 25.28 -9.43 10.72
CA ASP A 184 24.15 -10.18 11.21
C ASP A 184 24.18 -10.12 12.75
N GLY A 185 23.30 -9.34 13.35
CA GLY A 185 23.44 -8.95 14.75
C GLY A 185 24.81 -8.34 15.01
N VAL A 186 25.53 -8.91 15.96
CA VAL A 186 26.90 -8.49 16.33
C VAL A 186 27.99 -9.14 15.49
N THR A 187 27.64 -10.01 14.53
CA THR A 187 28.62 -10.73 13.70
C THR A 187 28.89 -9.96 12.41
N PRO A 188 30.13 -9.43 12.20
CA PRO A 188 30.47 -8.76 10.95
C PRO A 188 30.61 -9.74 9.80
N TRP A 189 30.27 -9.28 8.58
CA TRP A 189 30.43 -10.03 7.35
C TRP A 189 31.66 -9.53 6.57
N ALA A 190 32.68 -10.36 6.46
CA ALA A 190 33.98 -10.02 5.83
C ALA A 190 33.86 -9.57 4.36
N GLN A 191 32.77 -9.91 3.69
CA GLN A 191 32.48 -9.43 2.32
C GLN A 191 32.33 -7.91 2.25
N PHE A 192 31.85 -7.25 3.31
CA PHE A 192 31.73 -5.81 3.37
C PHE A 192 33.04 -5.19 3.84
N ASN A 193 33.86 -4.79 2.89
CA ASN A 193 35.23 -4.31 3.14
C ASN A 193 35.59 -3.14 2.22
N PRO A 194 36.66 -2.38 2.55
CA PRO A 194 37.06 -1.18 1.77
C PRO A 194 37.36 -1.50 0.31
N ALA A 195 37.94 -2.66 0.00
CA ALA A 195 38.30 -3.02 -1.38
C ALA A 195 37.06 -3.19 -2.26
N LEU A 196 36.04 -3.90 -1.77
CA LEU A 196 34.75 -4.01 -2.48
C LEU A 196 34.11 -2.65 -2.68
N ILE A 197 34.03 -1.82 -1.63
CA ILE A 197 33.40 -0.51 -1.67
C ILE A 197 34.08 0.39 -2.71
N GLN A 198 35.41 0.45 -2.65
CA GLN A 198 36.20 1.27 -3.59
C GLN A 198 36.03 0.81 -5.04
N ALA A 199 36.06 -0.51 -5.29
CA ALA A 199 35.89 -1.08 -6.62
C ALA A 199 34.52 -0.75 -7.23
N LEU A 200 33.44 -0.88 -6.45
CA LEU A 200 32.08 -0.56 -6.90
C LEU A 200 31.89 0.95 -7.10
N ARG A 201 32.40 1.78 -6.21
CA ARG A 201 32.37 3.24 -6.34
C ARG A 201 33.15 3.75 -7.55
N ALA A 202 34.30 3.15 -7.84
CA ALA A 202 35.08 3.50 -9.03
C ALA A 202 34.31 3.27 -10.34
N GLN A 203 33.26 2.43 -10.31
CA GLN A 203 32.33 2.21 -11.41
C GLN A 203 31.06 3.08 -11.30
N GLY A 204 31.01 4.04 -10.37
CA GLY A 204 29.92 5.00 -10.24
C GLY A 204 28.68 4.48 -9.47
N LEU A 205 28.81 3.40 -8.72
CA LEU A 205 27.76 2.92 -7.81
C LEU A 205 27.88 3.57 -6.43
N ARG A 206 26.73 3.85 -5.81
CA ARG A 206 26.67 4.09 -4.36
C ARG A 206 26.65 2.72 -3.66
N VAL A 207 27.36 2.61 -2.53
CA VAL A 207 27.51 1.36 -1.78
C VAL A 207 27.03 1.57 -0.36
N CYS A 208 25.84 1.10 -0.07
CA CYS A 208 25.23 1.12 1.26
C CYS A 208 25.46 -0.20 2.00
N ALA A 209 25.66 -0.10 3.30
CA ALA A 209 25.61 -1.26 4.19
C ALA A 209 24.17 -1.57 4.57
N TRP A 210 23.85 -2.86 4.75
CA TRP A 210 22.66 -3.25 5.50
C TRP A 210 23.00 -4.26 6.58
N GLN A 211 22.33 -4.15 7.71
CA GLN A 211 22.54 -4.93 8.90
C GLN A 211 21.23 -5.54 9.36
N PHE A 212 21.18 -6.86 9.51
CA PHE A 212 20.07 -7.51 10.21
C PHE A 212 20.28 -7.38 11.72
N VAL A 213 19.25 -6.97 12.45
CA VAL A 213 19.31 -6.72 13.90
C VAL A 213 18.26 -7.53 14.65
N TYR A 214 18.62 -8.01 15.84
CA TYR A 214 17.78 -8.86 16.69
C TYR A 214 17.29 -8.15 17.96
N GLY A 215 18.03 -7.13 18.41
CA GLY A 215 17.78 -6.45 19.69
C GLY A 215 18.14 -7.31 20.91
N ASP A 216 19.03 -8.31 20.75
CA ASP A 216 19.53 -9.12 21.86
C ASP A 216 20.76 -8.47 22.50
N ASP A 217 21.60 -7.81 21.70
CA ASP A 217 22.67 -6.93 22.12
C ASP A 217 22.62 -5.61 21.32
N PRO A 218 21.71 -4.68 21.68
CA PRO A 218 21.50 -3.47 20.90
C PRO A 218 22.74 -2.57 20.82
N LEU A 219 23.61 -2.59 21.82
CA LEU A 219 24.85 -1.79 21.81
C LEU A 219 25.91 -2.40 20.90
N GLY A 220 26.08 -3.72 20.95
CA GLY A 220 26.96 -4.46 20.04
C GLY A 220 26.48 -4.38 18.59
N GLU A 221 25.18 -4.49 18.34
CA GLU A 221 24.59 -4.30 17.02
C GLU A 221 24.84 -2.88 16.50
N ALA A 222 24.64 -1.85 17.34
CA ALA A 222 24.92 -0.46 16.98
C ALA A 222 26.40 -0.23 16.64
N ALA A 223 27.31 -0.87 17.39
CA ALA A 223 28.75 -0.83 17.10
C ALA A 223 29.07 -1.44 15.72
N GLN A 224 28.42 -2.53 15.32
CA GLN A 224 28.60 -3.12 13.97
C GLN A 224 28.07 -2.18 12.88
N GLY A 225 26.92 -1.53 13.10
CA GLY A 225 26.42 -0.49 12.19
C GLY A 225 27.43 0.66 12.03
N ALA A 226 27.99 1.16 13.14
CA ALA A 226 29.00 2.19 13.13
C ALA A 226 30.31 1.74 12.42
N ASN A 227 30.74 0.49 12.62
CA ASN A 227 31.88 -0.11 11.92
C ASN A 227 31.66 -0.16 10.39
N ALA A 228 30.45 -0.49 9.93
CA ALA A 228 30.13 -0.47 8.51
C ALA A 228 30.24 0.94 7.93
N VAL A 229 29.79 1.96 8.66
CA VAL A 229 29.98 3.38 8.30
C VAL A 229 31.46 3.75 8.23
N ALA A 230 32.23 3.39 9.25
CA ALA A 230 33.68 3.64 9.30
C ALA A 230 34.45 2.89 8.19
N THR A 231 33.96 1.73 7.73
CA THR A 231 34.50 1.00 6.57
C THR A 231 34.31 1.75 5.25
N GLY A 232 33.40 2.73 5.24
CA GLY A 232 33.19 3.65 4.14
C GLY A 232 31.87 3.49 3.41
N ALA A 233 30.83 2.93 4.00
CA ALA A 233 29.47 2.90 3.43
C ALA A 233 29.00 4.32 3.06
N ASP A 234 28.15 4.44 2.03
CA ASP A 234 27.46 5.69 1.67
C ASP A 234 26.20 5.90 2.50
N CYS A 235 25.59 4.81 2.99
CA CYS A 235 24.48 4.80 3.93
C CYS A 235 24.46 3.49 4.74
N LEU A 236 23.67 3.47 5.80
CA LEU A 236 23.34 2.26 6.55
C LEU A 236 21.83 2.00 6.50
N VAL A 237 21.41 0.75 6.26
CA VAL A 237 20.03 0.34 6.41
C VAL A 237 19.91 -0.66 7.55
N ILE A 238 19.04 -0.35 8.50
CA ILE A 238 18.67 -1.20 9.62
C ILE A 238 17.59 -2.16 9.14
N ASP A 239 17.83 -3.47 9.19
CA ASP A 239 16.87 -4.52 8.87
C ASP A 239 16.34 -5.10 10.18
N ALA A 240 15.22 -4.55 10.65
CA ALA A 240 14.58 -4.94 11.91
C ALA A 240 13.25 -5.63 11.63
N GLU A 241 13.14 -6.89 12.06
CA GLU A 241 11.98 -7.73 11.78
C GLU A 241 11.39 -8.33 13.09
N THR A 242 10.71 -9.47 13.00
CA THR A 242 9.99 -10.14 14.10
C THR A 242 10.77 -10.20 15.42
N SER A 243 12.09 -10.37 15.34
CA SER A 243 12.95 -10.42 16.54
C SER A 243 12.91 -9.16 17.40
N TYR A 244 12.54 -8.02 16.79
CA TYR A 244 12.41 -6.74 17.49
C TYR A 244 11.02 -6.46 18.05
N GLU A 245 10.02 -7.33 17.82
CA GLU A 245 8.68 -7.11 18.33
C GLU A 245 8.65 -6.96 19.87
N GLY A 246 8.12 -5.82 20.32
CA GLY A 246 8.03 -5.46 21.73
C GLY A 246 9.31 -4.96 22.38
N LYS A 247 10.43 -4.90 21.65
CA LYS A 247 11.74 -4.48 22.14
C LYS A 247 11.96 -2.96 21.96
N TYR A 248 11.05 -2.13 22.48
CA TYR A 248 11.12 -0.66 22.35
C TYR A 248 12.36 -0.06 23.04
N ALA A 249 12.70 -0.53 24.24
CA ALA A 249 13.87 -0.07 24.97
C ALA A 249 15.17 -0.42 24.23
N GLN A 250 15.27 -1.64 23.70
CA GLN A 250 16.40 -2.09 22.90
C GLN A 250 16.53 -1.29 21.60
N ALA A 251 15.40 -1.02 20.93
CA ALA A 251 15.40 -0.17 19.74
C ALA A 251 15.92 1.24 20.06
N GLN A 252 15.49 1.83 21.17
CA GLN A 252 15.97 3.14 21.62
C GLN A 252 17.45 3.11 21.98
N GLN A 253 17.94 2.08 22.67
CA GLN A 253 19.36 1.89 22.96
C GLN A 253 20.18 1.80 21.68
N TYR A 254 19.75 0.95 20.73
CA TYR A 254 20.40 0.79 19.43
C TYR A 254 20.49 2.12 18.67
N VAL A 255 19.36 2.79 18.46
CA VAL A 255 19.31 4.05 17.70
C VAL A 255 20.15 5.13 18.35
N THR A 256 20.08 5.26 19.69
CA THR A 256 20.85 6.26 20.44
C THR A 256 22.36 6.00 20.31
N ALA A 257 22.80 4.76 20.52
CA ALA A 257 24.20 4.39 20.41
C ALA A 257 24.73 4.56 18.98
N LEU A 258 23.97 4.11 17.99
CA LEU A 258 24.33 4.27 16.58
C LEU A 258 24.47 5.75 16.22
N ARG A 259 23.48 6.58 16.53
CA ARG A 259 23.52 8.02 16.22
C ARG A 259 24.61 8.77 16.94
N THR A 260 24.92 8.38 18.17
CA THR A 260 26.07 8.92 18.91
C THR A 260 27.39 8.65 18.18
N ALA A 261 27.53 7.46 17.60
CA ALA A 261 28.74 7.03 16.91
C ALA A 261 28.89 7.65 15.51
N ILE A 262 27.80 7.72 14.71
CA ILE A 262 27.88 8.14 13.30
C ILE A 262 27.38 9.56 13.05
N GLY A 263 26.79 10.20 14.03
CA GLY A 263 26.20 11.54 13.92
C GLY A 263 24.78 11.56 13.35
N PRO A 264 24.05 12.69 13.55
CA PRO A 264 22.65 12.81 13.15
C PRO A 264 22.45 12.96 11.64
N ALA A 265 23.43 13.46 10.91
CA ALA A 265 23.32 13.77 9.49
C ALA A 265 23.61 12.57 8.58
N TYR A 266 24.26 11.51 9.11
CA TYR A 266 24.63 10.36 8.30
C TYR A 266 23.35 9.61 7.79
N PRO A 267 23.25 9.25 6.49
CA PRO A 267 22.05 8.64 5.96
C PRO A 267 21.79 7.25 6.54
N VAL A 268 20.67 7.09 7.24
CA VAL A 268 20.21 5.81 7.77
C VAL A 268 18.79 5.55 7.29
N GLY A 269 18.54 4.34 6.78
CA GLY A 269 17.23 3.83 6.46
C GLY A 269 16.79 2.73 7.43
N LEU A 270 15.47 2.55 7.55
CA LEU A 270 14.86 1.35 8.15
C LEU A 270 14.28 0.49 7.04
N THR A 271 14.55 -0.81 7.03
CA THR A 271 13.73 -1.78 6.30
C THR A 271 13.05 -2.72 7.28
N SER A 272 11.79 -3.03 7.00
CA SER A 272 10.96 -3.92 7.79
C SER A 272 9.72 -4.34 6.99
N PHE A 273 8.74 -4.96 7.66
CA PHE A 273 7.50 -5.41 7.04
C PHE A 273 6.76 -4.31 6.26
N PRO A 274 5.97 -4.67 5.22
CA PRO A 274 5.26 -3.69 4.40
C PRO A 274 4.15 -2.98 5.17
N TYR A 275 3.54 -3.64 6.16
CA TYR A 275 2.43 -3.11 6.94
C TYR A 275 2.75 -3.11 8.41
N VAL A 276 2.53 -2.00 9.07
CA VAL A 276 2.71 -1.89 10.52
C VAL A 276 1.72 -2.79 11.27
N ASP A 277 0.47 -2.87 10.80
CA ASP A 277 -0.57 -3.73 11.38
C ASP A 277 -0.34 -5.24 11.19
N PHE A 278 0.64 -5.63 10.37
CA PHE A 278 1.05 -7.02 10.21
C PHE A 278 1.95 -7.49 11.36
N HIS A 279 2.79 -6.57 11.87
CA HIS A 279 3.64 -6.76 13.05
C HIS A 279 3.50 -5.55 13.98
N PRO A 280 2.34 -5.40 14.65
CA PRO A 280 1.97 -4.16 15.33
C PRO A 280 2.81 -3.86 16.58
N ARG A 281 3.66 -4.79 17.01
CA ARG A 281 4.55 -4.60 18.16
C ARG A 281 5.99 -4.24 17.76
N LEU A 282 6.28 -4.16 16.45
CA LEU A 282 7.59 -3.69 16.00
C LEU A 282 7.71 -2.18 16.29
N PRO A 283 8.82 -1.71 16.88
CA PRO A 283 8.94 -0.31 17.34
C PRO A 283 9.24 0.68 16.21
N TYR A 284 8.33 0.80 15.23
CA TYR A 284 8.45 1.76 14.13
C TYR A 284 8.57 3.19 14.62
N SER A 285 7.81 3.57 15.67
CA SER A 285 7.85 4.89 16.29
C SER A 285 9.23 5.26 16.85
N VAL A 286 10.03 4.25 17.25
CA VAL A 286 11.40 4.44 17.68
C VAL A 286 12.38 4.52 16.51
N PHE A 287 12.29 3.56 15.56
CA PHE A 287 13.21 3.51 14.43
C PHE A 287 13.02 4.62 13.40
N LEU A 288 11.80 5.15 13.26
CA LEU A 288 11.43 6.24 12.35
C LEU A 288 11.13 7.56 13.09
N GLY A 289 11.23 7.55 14.43
CA GLY A 289 10.99 8.70 15.26
C GLY A 289 12.07 9.79 15.12
N PRO A 290 11.90 10.91 15.85
CA PRO A 290 12.83 12.04 15.77
C PRO A 290 14.29 11.65 16.02
N GLY A 291 15.16 11.97 15.07
CA GLY A 291 16.60 11.71 15.17
C GLY A 291 17.04 10.26 14.85
N ALA A 292 16.11 9.38 14.50
CA ALA A 292 16.39 8.00 14.11
C ALA A 292 16.67 7.84 12.59
N ALA A 293 16.04 6.89 11.89
CA ALA A 293 16.22 6.72 10.44
C ALA A 293 15.56 7.86 9.65
N GLN A 294 16.23 8.31 8.57
CA GLN A 294 15.74 9.38 7.70
C GLN A 294 14.99 8.84 6.46
N ALA A 295 14.97 7.52 6.24
CA ALA A 295 14.23 6.89 5.16
C ALA A 295 13.58 5.58 5.64
N ASN A 296 12.41 5.28 5.08
CA ASN A 296 11.71 4.03 5.33
C ASN A 296 11.69 3.20 4.02
N LEU A 297 12.23 1.99 4.08
CA LEU A 297 12.34 1.06 2.96
C LEU A 297 11.47 -0.19 3.20
N PRO A 298 10.14 -0.08 3.27
CA PRO A 298 9.28 -1.22 3.58
C PRO A 298 9.39 -2.33 2.54
N GLN A 299 9.37 -3.58 3.00
CA GLN A 299 9.53 -4.80 2.19
C GLN A 299 8.22 -5.15 1.46
N VAL A 300 7.98 -4.52 0.32
CA VAL A 300 6.73 -4.67 -0.46
C VAL A 300 6.80 -5.94 -1.32
N TYR A 301 6.73 -7.10 -0.65
CA TYR A 301 6.85 -8.41 -1.30
C TYR A 301 5.47 -8.97 -1.69
N TRP A 302 4.84 -8.36 -2.70
CA TRP A 302 3.45 -8.61 -3.09
C TRP A 302 3.16 -10.08 -3.41
N LYS A 303 4.09 -10.79 -4.05
CA LYS A 303 3.90 -12.19 -4.41
C LYS A 303 4.04 -13.12 -3.20
N ALA A 304 5.00 -12.83 -2.31
CA ALA A 304 5.18 -13.59 -1.07
C ALA A 304 3.96 -13.44 -0.12
N ILE A 305 3.35 -12.26 -0.11
CA ILE A 305 2.15 -11.97 0.70
C ILE A 305 0.87 -12.53 0.04
N GLY A 306 0.92 -12.86 -1.25
CA GLY A 306 -0.26 -13.34 -1.99
C GLY A 306 -1.20 -12.21 -2.43
N GLY A 307 -0.68 -11.00 -2.62
CA GLY A 307 -1.42 -9.83 -3.08
C GLY A 307 -1.05 -9.38 -4.49
N THR A 308 -1.72 -8.34 -4.99
CA THR A 308 -1.31 -7.63 -6.19
C THR A 308 -0.36 -6.48 -5.84
N VAL A 309 0.47 -6.07 -6.78
CA VAL A 309 1.35 -4.88 -6.62
C VAL A 309 0.56 -3.68 -6.12
N ASP A 310 -0.59 -3.38 -6.75
CA ASP A 310 -1.42 -2.22 -6.38
C ASP A 310 -1.95 -2.31 -4.95
N ALA A 311 -2.49 -3.47 -4.55
CA ALA A 311 -3.10 -3.63 -3.24
C ALA A 311 -2.06 -3.58 -2.12
N VAL A 312 -0.92 -4.27 -2.29
CA VAL A 312 0.15 -4.30 -1.30
C VAL A 312 0.81 -2.93 -1.19
N SER A 313 1.14 -2.27 -2.31
CA SER A 313 1.71 -0.92 -2.30
C SER A 313 0.76 0.11 -1.68
N ALA A 314 -0.53 0.05 -2.01
CA ALA A 314 -1.52 0.96 -1.44
C ALA A 314 -1.62 0.82 0.09
N LYS A 315 -1.69 -0.42 0.60
CA LYS A 315 -1.72 -0.68 2.03
C LYS A 315 -0.41 -0.25 2.70
N THR A 316 0.73 -0.55 2.06
CA THR A 316 2.05 -0.11 2.57
C THR A 316 2.09 1.40 2.75
N LEU A 317 1.70 2.17 1.72
CA LEU A 317 1.69 3.62 1.82
C LEU A 317 0.73 4.11 2.93
N ALA A 318 -0.48 3.53 3.03
CA ALA A 318 -1.46 3.93 4.02
C ALA A 318 -0.92 3.86 5.46
N HIS A 319 -0.20 2.79 5.80
CA HIS A 319 0.32 2.55 7.14
C HIS A 319 1.66 3.27 7.40
N ASN A 320 2.58 3.29 6.42
CA ASN A 320 3.92 3.84 6.64
C ASN A 320 3.98 5.37 6.57
N ARG A 321 3.05 6.03 5.88
CA ARG A 321 3.00 7.49 5.77
C ARG A 321 2.79 8.21 7.11
N LEU A 322 2.32 7.49 8.12
CA LEU A 322 2.11 8.04 9.47
C LEU A 322 3.39 8.55 10.12
N TYR A 323 4.50 7.85 9.89
CA TYR A 323 5.77 8.16 10.54
C TYR A 323 6.52 9.33 9.90
N GLY A 324 6.00 9.88 8.80
CA GLY A 324 6.57 11.06 8.15
C GLY A 324 7.91 10.86 7.46
N ALA A 325 8.61 9.76 7.68
CA ALA A 325 9.84 9.44 6.97
C ALA A 325 9.56 9.21 5.47
N PRO A 326 10.36 9.75 4.54
CA PRO A 326 10.20 9.50 3.12
C PRO A 326 10.37 8.01 2.81
N ILE A 327 9.51 7.50 1.92
CA ILE A 327 9.45 6.08 1.59
C ILE A 327 10.25 5.80 0.33
N ALA A 328 11.18 4.84 0.40
CA ALA A 328 11.89 4.25 -0.74
C ALA A 328 11.70 2.73 -0.70
N PRO A 329 10.61 2.18 -1.25
CA PRO A 329 10.16 0.82 -1.00
C PRO A 329 11.14 -0.23 -1.55
N LEU A 330 11.17 -1.39 -0.89
CA LEU A 330 11.90 -2.57 -1.29
C LEU A 330 10.96 -3.57 -1.97
N GLY A 331 11.06 -3.69 -3.30
CA GLY A 331 10.32 -4.65 -4.11
C GLY A 331 10.99 -6.02 -4.17
N GLN A 332 10.26 -7.02 -4.68
CA GLN A 332 10.78 -8.37 -4.81
C GLN A 332 11.12 -8.74 -6.26
N THR A 333 12.25 -9.45 -6.44
CA THR A 333 12.62 -10.14 -7.67
C THR A 333 12.67 -11.67 -7.48
N TYR A 334 12.66 -12.12 -6.23
CA TYR A 334 12.57 -13.55 -5.89
C TYR A 334 11.15 -14.09 -6.07
N GLN A 335 11.00 -15.43 -6.07
CA GLN A 335 9.75 -16.13 -6.39
C GLN A 335 9.21 -15.81 -7.79
N SER A 336 10.06 -15.36 -8.69
CA SER A 336 9.76 -15.16 -10.10
C SER A 336 8.49 -14.32 -10.34
N PRO A 337 8.41 -13.05 -9.90
CA PRO A 337 7.31 -12.16 -10.25
C PRO A 337 7.27 -11.93 -11.76
N ALA A 338 6.10 -11.69 -12.32
CA ALA A 338 5.98 -11.43 -13.74
C ALA A 338 6.68 -10.11 -14.13
N PRO A 339 7.26 -9.98 -15.34
CA PRO A 339 7.84 -8.72 -15.82
C PRO A 339 6.88 -7.54 -15.71
N ALA A 340 5.59 -7.75 -15.98
CA ALA A 340 4.57 -6.72 -15.85
C ALA A 340 4.39 -6.23 -14.40
N ASP A 341 4.55 -7.09 -13.39
CA ASP A 341 4.46 -6.73 -11.99
C ASP A 341 5.67 -5.88 -11.56
N LEU A 342 6.89 -6.20 -12.05
CA LEU A 342 8.09 -5.40 -11.79
C LEU A 342 7.92 -3.98 -12.34
N GLN A 343 7.45 -3.84 -13.59
CA GLN A 343 7.17 -2.55 -14.19
C GLN A 343 6.01 -1.83 -13.48
N ARG A 344 4.98 -2.57 -13.06
CA ARG A 344 3.86 -2.00 -12.29
C ARG A 344 4.29 -1.47 -10.93
N PHE A 345 5.21 -2.16 -10.24
CA PHE A 345 5.78 -1.70 -8.98
C PHE A 345 6.50 -0.35 -9.16
N ARG A 346 7.36 -0.22 -10.16
CA ARG A 346 8.02 1.05 -10.49
C ARG A 346 7.01 2.16 -10.78
N GLN A 347 5.99 1.86 -11.59
CA GLN A 347 4.95 2.82 -11.94
C GLN A 347 4.13 3.28 -10.73
N VAL A 348 3.71 2.35 -9.87
CA VAL A 348 2.89 2.64 -8.68
C VAL A 348 3.64 3.57 -7.74
N TRP A 349 4.89 3.26 -7.43
CA TRP A 349 5.66 4.05 -6.49
C TRP A 349 6.10 5.40 -7.06
N ALA A 350 6.43 5.47 -8.34
CA ALA A 350 6.59 6.74 -9.02
C ALA A 350 5.31 7.59 -8.99
N SER A 351 4.13 6.95 -9.12
CA SER A 351 2.83 7.62 -9.01
C SER A 351 2.52 8.12 -7.60
N TYR A 352 3.08 7.49 -6.57
CA TYR A 352 3.03 7.97 -5.19
C TYR A 352 4.08 9.04 -4.87
N GLY A 353 4.94 9.37 -5.84
CA GLY A 353 5.92 10.45 -5.73
C GLY A 353 7.18 10.06 -4.97
N THR A 354 7.52 8.78 -4.88
CA THR A 354 8.79 8.34 -4.27
C THR A 354 9.96 8.63 -5.20
N GLY A 355 11.06 9.13 -4.61
CA GLY A 355 12.28 9.46 -5.36
C GLY A 355 13.22 8.28 -5.61
N GLY A 356 12.93 7.12 -5.04
CA GLY A 356 13.74 5.91 -5.16
C GLY A 356 13.00 4.65 -4.75
N LEU A 357 13.54 3.51 -5.12
CA LEU A 357 13.08 2.17 -4.75
C LEU A 357 14.26 1.18 -4.83
N SER A 358 14.06 -0.04 -4.33
CA SER A 358 15.10 -1.05 -4.41
C SER A 358 14.52 -2.46 -4.58
N TRP A 359 15.39 -3.47 -4.81
CA TRP A 359 14.98 -4.81 -5.20
C TRP A 359 15.68 -5.89 -4.36
N TRP A 360 14.91 -6.76 -3.74
CA TRP A 360 15.38 -7.95 -3.04
C TRP A 360 15.20 -9.18 -3.92
N SER A 361 16.25 -9.86 -4.32
CA SER A 361 17.67 -9.64 -4.08
C SER A 361 18.48 -10.07 -5.32
N TRP A 362 19.74 -9.68 -5.41
CA TRP A 362 20.65 -10.03 -6.49
C TRP A 362 20.66 -11.52 -6.81
N GLN A 363 20.90 -12.36 -5.78
CA GLN A 363 21.07 -13.81 -5.91
C GLN A 363 19.80 -14.54 -6.39
N ALA A 364 18.65 -13.95 -6.12
CA ALA A 364 17.36 -14.54 -6.44
C ALA A 364 16.69 -13.91 -7.67
N SER A 365 17.37 -12.97 -8.33
CA SER A 365 16.86 -12.32 -9.55
C SER A 365 17.15 -13.18 -10.77
N PRO A 366 16.13 -13.72 -11.46
CA PRO A 366 16.34 -14.39 -12.75
C PRO A 366 16.71 -13.39 -13.83
N GLN A 367 17.31 -13.88 -14.94
CA GLN A 367 17.80 -13.00 -16.03
C GLN A 367 16.70 -12.07 -16.56
N TYR A 368 15.47 -12.58 -16.78
CA TYR A 368 14.39 -11.73 -17.27
C TYR A 368 14.01 -10.57 -16.32
N ALA A 369 14.25 -10.73 -15.00
CA ALA A 369 14.04 -9.62 -14.07
C ALA A 369 15.08 -8.51 -14.32
N TRP A 370 16.35 -8.87 -14.50
CA TRP A 370 17.40 -7.91 -14.89
C TRP A 370 17.07 -7.20 -16.21
N ASP A 371 16.62 -7.96 -17.22
CA ASP A 371 16.19 -7.41 -18.51
C ASP A 371 15.01 -6.44 -18.35
N THR A 372 14.07 -6.77 -17.45
CA THR A 372 12.92 -5.92 -17.15
C THR A 372 13.33 -4.64 -16.43
N LEU A 373 14.29 -4.72 -15.49
CA LEU A 373 14.80 -3.55 -14.79
C LEU A 373 15.62 -2.64 -15.70
N ALA A 374 16.31 -3.19 -16.69
CA ALA A 374 17.03 -2.41 -17.72
C ALA A 374 16.08 -1.59 -18.63
N ALA A 375 14.82 -1.99 -18.73
CA ALA A 375 13.84 -1.24 -19.50
C ALA A 375 13.46 0.08 -18.79
N PRO A 376 13.09 1.13 -19.53
CA PRO A 376 12.64 2.39 -18.95
C PRO A 376 11.47 2.20 -17.98
N SER A 377 11.48 2.95 -16.88
CA SER A 377 10.35 2.97 -15.94
C SER A 377 9.10 3.51 -16.63
N PRO A 378 7.92 2.88 -16.43
CA PRO A 378 6.67 3.41 -16.95
C PRO A 378 6.36 4.78 -16.35
N ALA A 379 5.75 5.65 -17.14
CA ALA A 379 5.31 6.94 -16.65
C ALA A 379 4.30 6.82 -15.49
N PRO A 380 4.36 7.72 -14.50
CA PRO A 380 3.38 7.76 -13.42
C PRO A 380 1.95 7.91 -13.93
N VAL A 381 1.00 7.34 -13.22
CA VAL A 381 -0.44 7.41 -13.52
C VAL A 381 -1.22 7.86 -12.28
N PRO A 382 -2.36 8.55 -12.45
CA PRO A 382 -3.20 8.90 -11.31
C PRO A 382 -3.67 7.64 -10.56
N LEU A 383 -3.37 7.56 -9.28
CA LEU A 383 -3.81 6.50 -8.37
C LEU A 383 -4.79 7.06 -7.33
N PRO A 384 -5.73 6.24 -6.83
CA PRO A 384 -6.56 6.64 -5.70
C PRO A 384 -5.69 6.77 -4.44
N ASP A 385 -6.04 7.71 -3.55
CA ASP A 385 -5.45 7.77 -2.21
C ASP A 385 -5.71 6.44 -1.49
N PRO A 386 -4.69 5.73 -0.99
CA PRO A 386 -4.87 4.48 -0.28
C PRO A 386 -5.61 4.63 1.06
N GLY A 387 -5.76 5.85 1.55
CA GLY A 387 -6.38 6.15 2.84
C GLY A 387 -5.38 6.18 3.99
N TRP A 388 -5.90 6.09 5.20
CA TRP A 388 -5.17 6.14 6.46
C TRP A 388 -5.68 5.03 7.37
N PRO A 389 -4.89 4.48 8.30
CA PRO A 389 -5.36 3.52 9.27
C PRO A 389 -6.49 4.08 10.12
N ALA A 390 -7.51 3.25 10.35
CA ALA A 390 -8.61 3.58 11.25
C ALA A 390 -8.29 3.00 12.63
N LEU A 391 -8.01 3.86 13.61
CA LEU A 391 -7.80 3.48 15.01
C LEU A 391 -9.00 3.91 15.86
N ALA A 392 -9.44 3.01 16.70
CA ALA A 392 -10.57 3.21 17.61
C ALA A 392 -10.31 2.45 18.90
N THR A 393 -11.21 2.58 19.88
CA THR A 393 -11.14 1.81 21.12
C THR A 393 -10.99 0.30 20.84
N GLY A 394 -9.96 -0.29 21.41
CA GLY A 394 -9.56 -1.69 21.20
C GLY A 394 -8.38 -1.87 20.24
N SER A 395 -8.01 -0.87 19.43
CA SER A 395 -6.79 -0.90 18.62
C SER A 395 -5.55 -0.97 19.51
N LYS A 396 -4.51 -1.67 19.03
CA LYS A 396 -3.24 -1.85 19.76
C LYS A 396 -2.05 -1.79 18.82
N GLY A 397 -0.88 -1.49 19.37
CA GLY A 397 0.40 -1.57 18.68
C GLY A 397 1.04 -0.21 18.42
N ASP A 398 2.01 -0.20 17.53
CA ASP A 398 2.90 0.94 17.32
C ASP A 398 2.19 2.15 16.68
N GLU A 399 1.20 1.94 15.81
CA GLU A 399 0.39 3.04 15.30
C GLU A 399 -0.40 3.76 16.40
N VAL A 400 -0.81 3.02 17.45
CA VAL A 400 -1.44 3.62 18.63
C VAL A 400 -0.41 4.37 19.47
N ILE A 401 0.79 3.81 19.64
CA ILE A 401 1.91 4.52 20.30
C ILE A 401 2.17 5.84 19.57
N TRP A 402 2.33 5.80 18.26
CA TRP A 402 2.60 6.98 17.46
C TRP A 402 1.51 8.05 17.57
N LEU A 403 0.24 7.64 17.53
CA LEU A 403 -0.89 8.53 17.80
C LEU A 403 -0.80 9.16 19.20
N GLN A 404 -0.50 8.34 20.21
CA GLN A 404 -0.42 8.79 21.61
C GLN A 404 0.78 9.73 21.84
N GLU A 405 1.94 9.47 21.20
CA GLU A 405 3.13 10.35 21.27
C GLU A 405 2.84 11.74 20.71
N HIS A 406 2.08 11.84 19.62
CA HIS A 406 1.61 13.12 19.10
C HIS A 406 0.60 13.80 20.03
N LEU A 407 -0.41 13.04 20.49
CA LEU A 407 -1.45 13.56 21.39
C LEU A 407 -0.90 13.96 22.78
N ALA A 408 0.21 13.37 23.22
CA ALA A 408 0.85 13.74 24.48
C ALA A 408 1.33 15.20 24.49
N SER A 409 1.66 15.78 23.34
CA SER A 409 1.96 17.22 23.25
C SER A 409 0.73 18.12 23.45
N PHE A 410 -0.48 17.62 23.16
CA PHE A 410 -1.75 18.28 23.43
C PHE A 410 -2.24 18.00 24.86
N SER A 411 -2.06 16.77 25.36
CA SER A 411 -2.47 16.33 26.70
C SER A 411 -1.34 15.55 27.36
N PRO A 412 -0.44 16.20 28.12
CA PRO A 412 0.73 15.55 28.72
C PRO A 412 0.40 14.42 29.71
N ALA A 413 -0.83 14.36 30.22
CA ALA A 413 -1.28 13.28 31.11
C ALA A 413 -1.70 12.01 30.35
N LEU A 414 -1.76 12.03 29.00
CA LEU A 414 -2.12 10.86 28.22
C LEU A 414 -1.05 9.77 28.34
N PRO A 415 -1.41 8.55 28.80
CA PRO A 415 -0.46 7.45 28.82
C PRO A 415 -0.15 6.96 27.41
N VAL A 416 1.13 6.94 27.05
CA VAL A 416 1.62 6.35 25.80
C VAL A 416 1.94 4.88 26.05
N ASN A 417 1.04 3.96 25.73
CA ASN A 417 1.15 2.54 26.09
C ASN A 417 0.78 1.58 24.97
N GLY A 418 0.46 2.11 23.78
CA GLY A 418 0.09 1.29 22.62
C GLY A 418 -1.28 0.63 22.72
N THR A 419 -2.13 1.04 23.65
CA THR A 419 -3.51 0.57 23.76
C THR A 419 -4.48 1.74 23.59
N PHE A 420 -5.32 1.67 22.60
CA PHE A 420 -6.36 2.67 22.37
C PHE A 420 -7.54 2.39 23.33
N GLY A 421 -7.43 2.90 24.55
CA GLY A 421 -8.47 2.82 25.57
C GLY A 421 -9.37 4.04 25.59
N SER A 422 -10.27 4.08 26.58
CA SER A 422 -11.21 5.21 26.76
C SER A 422 -10.53 6.55 26.96
N VAL A 423 -9.37 6.59 27.66
CA VAL A 423 -8.59 7.81 27.85
C VAL A 423 -8.07 8.34 26.52
N THR A 424 -7.54 7.46 25.66
CA THR A 424 -7.08 7.83 24.31
C THR A 424 -8.25 8.35 23.46
N ALA A 425 -9.41 7.67 23.50
CA ALA A 425 -10.60 8.09 22.76
C ALA A 425 -11.09 9.48 23.21
N GLN A 426 -11.17 9.71 24.52
CA GLN A 426 -11.59 11.01 25.07
C GLN A 426 -10.61 12.13 24.72
N THR A 427 -9.29 11.88 24.84
CA THR A 427 -8.26 12.84 24.47
C THR A 427 -8.33 13.18 22.98
N LEU A 428 -8.51 12.17 22.13
CA LEU A 428 -8.65 12.36 20.68
C LEU A 428 -9.92 13.15 20.35
N ALA A 429 -11.06 12.87 21.01
CA ALA A 429 -12.29 13.62 20.80
C ALA A 429 -12.13 15.10 21.22
N ALA A 430 -11.48 15.38 22.36
CA ALA A 430 -11.17 16.72 22.79
C ALA A 430 -10.23 17.46 21.81
N PHE A 431 -9.21 16.76 21.31
CA PHE A 431 -8.33 17.29 20.26
C PHE A 431 -9.10 17.60 18.97
N GLN A 432 -9.92 16.67 18.48
CA GLN A 432 -10.77 16.86 17.29
C GLN A 432 -11.66 18.10 17.45
N GLN A 433 -12.33 18.25 18.60
CA GLN A 433 -13.14 19.42 18.91
C GLN A 433 -12.33 20.71 18.86
N SER A 434 -11.11 20.72 19.42
CA SER A 434 -10.21 21.89 19.43
C SER A 434 -9.78 22.32 18.01
N ARG A 435 -9.87 21.39 17.04
CA ARG A 435 -9.54 21.61 15.63
C ARG A 435 -10.76 21.81 14.75
N GLY A 436 -11.96 21.88 15.32
CA GLY A 436 -13.22 21.99 14.56
C GLY A 436 -13.58 20.73 13.78
N LEU A 437 -13.00 19.58 14.14
CA LEU A 437 -13.31 18.28 13.58
C LEU A 437 -14.44 17.61 14.36
N PRO A 438 -15.21 16.68 13.76
CA PRO A 438 -16.20 15.89 14.51
C PRO A 438 -15.52 15.13 15.65
N PRO A 439 -15.96 15.28 16.92
CA PRO A 439 -15.33 14.69 18.08
C PRO A 439 -15.74 13.20 18.23
N THR A 440 -15.32 12.37 17.28
CA THR A 440 -15.67 10.94 17.23
C THR A 440 -14.87 10.09 18.20
N GLY A 441 -13.68 10.55 18.61
CA GLY A 441 -12.73 9.76 19.38
C GLY A 441 -12.12 8.61 18.58
N GLU A 442 -12.24 8.62 17.24
CA GLU A 442 -11.67 7.64 16.30
C GLU A 442 -10.84 8.38 15.23
N THR A 443 -9.86 7.72 14.64
CA THR A 443 -9.06 8.34 13.58
C THR A 443 -9.75 8.24 12.22
N ASP A 444 -9.69 9.33 11.47
CA ASP A 444 -10.02 9.43 10.05
C ASP A 444 -8.92 10.22 9.33
N PRO A 445 -8.96 10.36 8.00
CA PRO A 445 -7.92 11.10 7.28
C PRO A 445 -7.72 12.55 7.77
N ALA A 446 -8.77 13.26 8.14
CA ALA A 446 -8.68 14.64 8.62
C ALA A 446 -8.06 14.70 10.02
N THR A 447 -8.44 13.75 10.87
CA THR A 447 -7.87 13.57 12.20
C THR A 447 -6.37 13.28 12.14
N TRP A 448 -5.96 12.33 11.29
CA TRP A 448 -4.54 12.03 11.11
C TRP A 448 -3.74 13.24 10.64
N GLN A 449 -4.23 13.97 9.64
CA GLN A 449 -3.58 15.18 9.14
C GLN A 449 -3.41 16.23 10.24
N ALA A 450 -4.40 16.38 11.12
CA ALA A 450 -4.35 17.33 12.23
C ALA A 450 -3.39 16.85 13.33
N VAL A 451 -3.41 15.55 13.69
CA VAL A 451 -2.56 14.95 14.72
C VAL A 451 -1.09 15.01 14.33
N LEU A 452 -0.76 14.65 13.08
CA LEU A 452 0.62 14.69 12.58
C LEU A 452 1.19 16.11 12.47
N GLY A 453 0.37 17.13 12.60
CA GLY A 453 0.82 18.53 12.79
C GLY A 453 1.25 18.89 14.21
N LEU A 454 1.02 18.00 15.18
CA LEU A 454 1.53 18.16 16.54
C LEU A 454 2.99 17.69 16.62
N PRO A 455 3.81 18.27 17.50
CA PRO A 455 5.14 17.72 17.77
C PRO A 455 5.03 16.34 18.43
N VAL A 456 5.98 15.46 18.12
CA VAL A 456 6.13 14.17 18.80
C VAL A 456 6.68 14.38 20.19
N THR A 457 6.10 13.74 21.19
CA THR A 457 6.63 13.62 22.55
C THR A 457 7.11 12.18 22.74
N PRO A 458 8.38 11.88 22.41
CA PRO A 458 8.88 10.51 22.43
C PRO A 458 8.92 9.97 23.85
N VAL A 459 8.64 8.66 23.98
CA VAL A 459 8.76 7.94 25.25
C VAL A 459 10.22 7.64 25.54
N ASP A 460 10.66 7.83 26.77
CA ASP A 460 11.90 7.21 27.24
C ASP A 460 11.63 5.74 27.61
N TRP A 461 11.79 4.88 26.60
CA TRP A 461 11.55 3.45 26.76
C TRP A 461 12.58 2.77 27.65
N VAL A 462 13.83 3.29 27.67
CA VAL A 462 14.91 2.75 28.52
C VAL A 462 14.61 3.04 29.98
N ALA A 463 14.26 4.28 30.32
CA ALA A 463 13.88 4.63 31.67
C ALA A 463 12.61 3.88 32.12
N ARG A 464 11.64 3.72 31.21
CA ARG A 464 10.41 2.96 31.52
C ARG A 464 10.68 1.49 31.80
N ALA A 465 11.54 0.84 31.02
CA ALA A 465 11.91 -0.56 31.24
C ALA A 465 12.70 -0.78 32.53
N ALA A 466 13.43 0.24 33.00
CA ALA A 466 14.16 0.19 34.25
C ALA A 466 13.26 0.39 35.50
N ALA A 467 12.07 0.96 35.32
CA ALA A 467 11.11 1.26 36.39
C ALA A 467 10.05 0.17 36.62
N GLY A 468 9.92 -0.81 35.72
CA GLY A 468 8.97 -1.92 35.79
C GLY A 468 9.60 -3.25 35.95
#